data_9b73ed8cf2f9bf3b299f6645999dfc18
#
_entry.id   9b73ed8cf2f9bf3b299f6645999dfc18
#
_cell.length_a   1.000
_cell.length_b   1.000
_cell.length_c   1.000
_cell.angle_alpha   90.00
_cell.angle_beta   90.00
_cell.angle_gamma   90.00
#
_symmetry.space_group_name_H-M   'P 1'
#
loop_
_entity.id
_entity.type
_entity.pdbx_description
1 polymer ?
#
loop_
_entity_poly.entity_id
_entity_poly.type
_entity_poly.pdbx_seq_one_letter_code
_entity_poly.pdbx_strand_id
1 'polypeptide(L)'
;MFGDQHVESLGGAQVSMRLQRRFLEKAGHTVTIVAPAMHGPRARAGARLLSEPARRSADPSYLDLPSIPITLDREYSMTWPGRRTDRWLDAALRRLIRETGRPPVDVVHVQADFWGAFIGHRFAERHGFPLVHTMHNRVDVGIEATAPFPKRVLRVLNAWQRRALGVAAAATPVGRDGWAYLRRFAGRSDAVTAPSSHFAQRLEAHGAVPHGRRGAVPHRDAGQAAGSRVDVIWNGIDDDLLDDVLASTSSVPDAPAERAPGPPRFVWLGRMSPEKRLLPFLEALAASGVEAEVEVIGGGGQLRAARRLVEKLRPRATVVFAGRMPYAQTLRRIAAADAVVQTSIGFETQGMTIFEAASLGTPAVVSDPDLAAELGGGFWAVGDGVTPDPSVAALADALRKAASDISAGTARLPDPSVRERFRQSSRTAAMVEVYERITA
;
A
#
# COMPACT_ATOMS: atom_id res chain seq x y z
N MET A 1 -2.94 16.90 -2.71
CA MET A 1 -2.25 15.59 -2.58
C MET A 1 -1.62 15.22 -3.91
N PHE A 2 -0.39 14.65 -3.92
CA PHE A 2 0.33 14.31 -5.16
C PHE A 2 0.58 12.82 -5.24
N GLY A 3 0.24 12.19 -6.38
CA GLY A 3 0.41 10.77 -6.64
C GLY A 3 1.23 10.48 -7.90
N ASP A 4 1.89 9.31 -7.94
CA ASP A 4 2.66 8.85 -9.10
C ASP A 4 1.78 8.32 -10.22
N GLN A 5 0.59 7.84 -9.91
CA GLN A 5 -0.35 7.26 -10.87
C GLN A 5 -1.74 7.82 -10.63
N HIS A 6 -2.57 7.75 -11.67
CA HIS A 6 -3.97 8.12 -11.56
C HIS A 6 -4.67 7.31 -10.48
N VAL A 7 -5.50 7.96 -9.68
CA VAL A 7 -6.14 7.32 -8.51
C VAL A 7 -7.09 6.16 -8.87
N GLU A 8 -7.58 6.10 -10.09
CA GLU A 8 -8.40 4.98 -10.58
C GLU A 8 -7.57 3.80 -11.11
N SER A 9 -6.23 3.94 -11.20
CA SER A 9 -5.37 2.82 -11.56
C SER A 9 -5.28 1.80 -10.41
N LEU A 10 -4.89 0.58 -10.74
CA LEU A 10 -4.80 -0.51 -9.74
C LEU A 10 -3.55 -0.35 -8.87
N GLY A 11 -3.74 -0.30 -7.55
CA GLY A 11 -2.65 -0.29 -6.59
C GLY A 11 -3.08 0.13 -5.19
N GLY A 12 -2.39 -0.36 -4.17
CA GLY A 12 -2.71 -0.04 -2.76
C GLY A 12 -2.58 1.45 -2.44
N ALA A 13 -1.54 2.12 -2.96
CA ALA A 13 -1.34 3.55 -2.75
C ALA A 13 -2.50 4.40 -3.33
N GLN A 14 -3.04 4.01 -4.50
CA GLN A 14 -4.17 4.70 -5.13
C GLN A 14 -5.47 4.51 -4.34
N VAL A 15 -5.70 3.31 -3.83
CA VAL A 15 -6.84 3.04 -2.93
C VAL A 15 -6.71 3.88 -1.67
N SER A 16 -5.55 3.87 -1.02
CA SER A 16 -5.27 4.66 0.18
C SER A 16 -5.49 6.16 -0.05
N MET A 17 -5.00 6.70 -1.17
CA MET A 17 -5.16 8.12 -1.51
C MET A 17 -6.64 8.51 -1.73
N ARG A 18 -7.43 7.67 -2.40
CA ARG A 18 -8.88 7.90 -2.57
C ARG A 18 -9.63 7.87 -1.24
N LEU A 19 -9.31 6.91 -0.40
CA LEU A 19 -9.93 6.79 0.92
C LEU A 19 -9.55 7.97 1.80
N GLN A 20 -8.27 8.33 1.85
CA GLN A 20 -7.83 9.48 2.62
C GLN A 20 -8.48 10.78 2.16
N ARG A 21 -8.59 11.03 0.84
CA ARG A 21 -9.33 12.17 0.32
C ARG A 21 -10.77 12.18 0.83
N ARG A 22 -11.51 11.06 0.62
CA ARG A 22 -12.92 10.95 0.99
C ARG A 22 -13.15 11.24 2.48
N PHE A 23 -12.30 10.71 3.34
CA PHE A 23 -12.44 10.90 4.79
C PHE A 23 -11.96 12.27 5.27
N LEU A 24 -10.97 12.88 4.62
CA LEU A 24 -10.63 14.29 4.84
C LEU A 24 -11.79 15.20 4.43
N GLU A 25 -12.45 14.94 3.30
CA GLU A 25 -13.64 15.71 2.86
C GLU A 25 -14.83 15.51 3.82
N LYS A 26 -15.04 14.28 4.35
CA LYS A 26 -16.01 14.03 5.42
C LYS A 26 -15.69 14.82 6.71
N ALA A 27 -14.42 15.06 6.99
CA ALA A 27 -13.95 15.86 8.13
C ALA A 27 -13.98 17.39 7.85
N GLY A 28 -14.48 17.82 6.70
CA GLY A 28 -14.64 19.25 6.36
C GLY A 28 -13.44 19.87 5.62
N HIS A 29 -12.44 19.08 5.27
CA HIS A 29 -11.28 19.59 4.51
C HIS A 29 -11.54 19.58 3.00
N THR A 30 -10.95 20.51 2.27
CA THR A 30 -10.99 20.53 0.80
C THR A 30 -9.75 19.85 0.24
N VAL A 31 -9.92 18.79 -0.54
CA VAL A 31 -8.81 18.01 -1.08
C VAL A 31 -8.77 18.06 -2.60
N THR A 32 -7.60 18.40 -3.16
CA THR A 32 -7.33 18.27 -4.60
C THR A 32 -6.24 17.24 -4.80
N ILE A 33 -6.52 16.20 -5.59
CA ILE A 33 -5.53 15.20 -5.97
C ILE A 33 -4.91 15.57 -7.32
N VAL A 34 -3.59 15.59 -7.36
CA VAL A 34 -2.78 15.87 -8.55
C VAL A 34 -2.04 14.60 -8.93
N ALA A 35 -2.32 14.06 -10.10
CA ALA A 35 -1.71 12.83 -10.59
C ALA A 35 -1.62 12.81 -12.12
N PRO A 36 -0.78 11.95 -12.72
CA PRO A 36 -0.76 11.76 -14.17
C PRO A 36 -2.13 11.34 -14.70
N ALA A 37 -2.53 11.86 -15.87
CA ALA A 37 -3.74 11.44 -16.55
C ALA A 37 -3.67 9.95 -16.96
N MET A 38 -4.80 9.26 -16.96
CA MET A 38 -4.90 7.86 -17.37
C MET A 38 -5.18 7.74 -18.87
N HIS A 39 -4.51 6.80 -19.54
CA HIS A 39 -4.61 6.54 -20.99
C HIS A 39 -5.13 5.14 -21.37
N GLY A 40 -5.34 4.25 -20.42
CA GLY A 40 -5.74 2.87 -20.65
C GLY A 40 -7.21 2.71 -21.05
N PRO A 41 -7.68 1.48 -21.38
CA PRO A 41 -9.06 1.20 -21.75
C PRO A 41 -10.08 1.54 -20.66
N ARG A 42 -9.63 1.71 -19.42
CA ARG A 42 -10.42 2.26 -18.31
C ARG A 42 -10.51 3.78 -18.33
N ALA A 43 -9.58 4.47 -18.99
CA ALA A 43 -9.78 5.87 -19.33
C ALA A 43 -11.03 5.96 -20.21
N ARG A 44 -12.04 6.72 -19.76
CA ARG A 44 -13.35 6.84 -20.42
C ARG A 44 -13.18 6.95 -21.94
N ALA A 45 -13.97 6.20 -22.68
CA ALA A 45 -13.93 6.10 -24.13
C ALA A 45 -13.71 7.47 -24.81
N GLY A 46 -12.55 7.65 -25.44
CA GLY A 46 -12.16 8.91 -26.10
C GLY A 46 -10.67 9.24 -26.06
N ALA A 47 -9.87 8.61 -25.20
CA ALA A 47 -8.41 8.79 -25.22
C ALA A 47 -7.81 8.05 -26.43
N ARG A 48 -7.96 8.63 -27.60
CA ARG A 48 -7.33 8.16 -28.83
C ARG A 48 -5.99 8.86 -28.98
N LEU A 49 -4.90 8.06 -29.07
CA LEU A 49 -3.57 8.46 -29.52
C LEU A 49 -2.88 9.61 -28.75
N LEU A 50 -1.56 9.67 -28.84
CA LEU A 50 -0.63 10.64 -28.24
C LEU A 50 -0.96 12.14 -28.45
N SER A 51 -1.95 12.46 -29.25
CA SER A 51 -2.33 13.82 -29.63
C SER A 51 -3.61 14.36 -28.97
N GLU A 52 -4.44 13.52 -28.35
CA GLU A 52 -5.62 14.02 -27.65
C GLU A 52 -5.34 14.13 -26.14
N PRO A 53 -5.64 15.31 -25.53
CA PRO A 53 -5.57 15.46 -24.09
C PRO A 53 -6.51 14.43 -23.46
N ALA A 54 -5.99 13.60 -22.57
CA ALA A 54 -6.81 12.74 -21.74
C ALA A 54 -7.96 13.58 -21.17
N ARG A 55 -9.18 13.07 -21.24
CA ARG A 55 -10.34 13.79 -20.70
C ARG A 55 -10.08 14.05 -19.23
N ARG A 56 -10.09 15.32 -18.85
CA ARG A 56 -10.03 15.74 -17.45
C ARG A 56 -11.15 15.05 -16.69
N SER A 57 -10.83 14.54 -15.51
CA SER A 57 -11.85 14.07 -14.58
C SER A 57 -12.93 15.16 -14.46
N ALA A 58 -14.20 14.76 -14.51
CA ALA A 58 -15.32 15.70 -14.28
C ALA A 58 -15.40 16.13 -12.79
N ASP A 59 -14.74 15.36 -11.89
CA ASP A 59 -14.66 15.66 -10.47
C ASP A 59 -13.61 16.76 -10.23
N PRO A 60 -14.00 17.92 -9.68
CA PRO A 60 -13.08 19.02 -9.39
C PRO A 60 -12.03 18.69 -8.32
N SER A 61 -12.15 17.54 -7.65
CA SER A 61 -11.13 17.08 -6.71
C SER A 61 -9.92 16.45 -7.40
N TYR A 62 -9.97 16.23 -8.71
CA TYR A 62 -8.85 15.64 -9.49
C TYR A 62 -8.28 16.64 -10.49
N LEU A 63 -6.97 16.73 -10.51
CA LEU A 63 -6.21 17.54 -11.45
C LEU A 63 -5.24 16.64 -12.22
N ASP A 64 -5.69 16.24 -13.41
CA ASP A 64 -4.98 15.29 -14.27
C ASP A 64 -3.84 15.99 -15.00
N LEU A 65 -2.59 15.68 -14.61
CA LEU A 65 -1.39 16.23 -15.24
C LEU A 65 -1.21 15.68 -16.66
N PRO A 66 -0.72 16.49 -17.60
CA PRO A 66 -0.28 16.00 -18.91
C PRO A 66 0.74 14.87 -18.73
N SER A 67 0.48 13.72 -19.36
CA SER A 67 1.25 12.50 -19.12
C SER A 67 1.43 11.68 -20.39
N ILE A 68 2.36 10.74 -20.34
CA ILE A 68 2.61 9.72 -21.37
C ILE A 68 2.44 8.34 -20.75
N PRO A 69 1.81 7.39 -21.44
CA PRO A 69 1.67 6.02 -20.95
C PRO A 69 3.03 5.31 -20.96
N ILE A 70 3.33 4.55 -19.89
CA ILE A 70 4.59 3.82 -19.72
C ILE A 70 4.42 2.30 -19.73
N THR A 71 3.18 1.80 -19.70
CA THR A 71 2.86 0.37 -19.79
C THR A 71 2.11 0.07 -21.06
N LEU A 72 2.18 -1.18 -21.55
CA LEU A 72 1.53 -1.61 -22.78
C LEU A 72 0.00 -1.54 -22.69
N ASP A 73 -0.57 -1.78 -21.53
CA ASP A 73 -1.99 -1.64 -21.24
C ASP A 73 -2.43 -0.17 -21.02
N ARG A 74 -1.46 0.76 -21.04
CA ARG A 74 -1.64 2.21 -20.82
C ARG A 74 -2.29 2.58 -19.50
N GLU A 75 -2.32 1.67 -18.52
CA GLU A 75 -2.89 1.91 -17.21
C GLU A 75 -2.00 2.86 -16.39
N TYR A 76 -0.68 2.69 -16.52
CA TYR A 76 0.30 3.52 -15.81
C TYR A 76 0.88 4.58 -16.74
N SER A 77 0.97 5.80 -16.23
CA SER A 77 1.42 6.97 -16.97
C SER A 77 2.47 7.75 -16.18
N MET A 78 3.32 8.47 -16.88
CA MET A 78 4.35 9.32 -16.30
C MET A 78 4.14 10.77 -16.73
N THR A 79 4.29 11.70 -15.78
CA THR A 79 4.40 13.12 -16.06
C THR A 79 5.85 13.58 -15.90
N TRP A 80 6.39 14.26 -16.90
CA TRP A 80 7.76 14.75 -16.84
C TRP A 80 7.87 15.94 -15.88
N PRO A 81 8.67 15.87 -14.78
CA PRO A 81 8.87 17.00 -13.89
C PRO A 81 9.72 18.08 -14.56
N GLY A 82 9.31 19.35 -14.45
CA GLY A 82 10.04 20.47 -14.99
C GLY A 82 9.21 21.74 -15.15
N ARG A 83 9.83 22.84 -15.61
CA ARG A 83 9.20 24.17 -15.70
C ARG A 83 7.89 24.21 -16.49
N ARG A 84 7.72 23.33 -17.49
CA ARG A 84 6.45 23.24 -18.25
C ARG A 84 5.31 22.72 -17.37
N THR A 85 5.59 21.61 -16.69
CA THR A 85 4.62 20.99 -15.75
C THR A 85 4.33 21.93 -14.58
N ASP A 86 5.36 22.60 -14.05
CA ASP A 86 5.19 23.59 -12.99
C ASP A 86 4.22 24.70 -13.41
N ARG A 87 4.44 25.34 -14.57
CA ARG A 87 3.55 26.41 -15.08
C ARG A 87 2.14 25.92 -15.38
N TRP A 88 2.04 24.71 -15.94
CA TRP A 88 0.74 24.12 -16.22
C TRP A 88 -0.04 23.86 -14.93
N LEU A 89 0.60 23.26 -13.92
CA LEU A 89 -0.01 22.99 -12.62
C LEU A 89 -0.48 24.27 -11.93
N ASP A 90 0.39 25.29 -11.88
CA ASP A 90 0.06 26.58 -11.27
C ASP A 90 -1.13 27.25 -11.97
N ALA A 91 -1.19 27.19 -13.30
CA ALA A 91 -2.31 27.74 -14.07
C ALA A 91 -3.61 26.94 -13.87
N ALA A 92 -3.52 25.61 -13.87
CA ALA A 92 -4.65 24.72 -13.69
C ALA A 92 -5.25 24.85 -12.29
N LEU A 93 -4.40 24.94 -11.24
CA LEU A 93 -4.87 25.10 -9.87
C LEU A 93 -5.53 26.48 -9.65
N ARG A 94 -4.92 27.58 -10.15
CA ARG A 94 -5.54 28.90 -10.10
C ARG A 94 -6.89 28.96 -10.82
N ARG A 95 -7.00 28.24 -11.94
CA ARG A 95 -8.26 28.11 -12.67
C ARG A 95 -9.30 27.35 -11.85
N LEU A 96 -8.91 26.19 -11.28
CA LEU A 96 -9.77 25.37 -10.43
C LEU A 96 -10.33 26.18 -9.26
N ILE A 97 -9.46 26.90 -8.52
CA ILE A 97 -9.86 27.73 -7.37
C ILE A 97 -10.89 28.79 -7.82
N ARG A 98 -10.65 29.50 -8.94
CA ARG A 98 -11.57 30.50 -9.45
C ARG A 98 -12.92 29.94 -9.90
N GLU A 99 -12.92 28.78 -10.57
CA GLU A 99 -14.13 28.17 -11.13
C GLU A 99 -15.00 27.49 -10.07
N THR A 100 -14.39 27.00 -9.00
CA THR A 100 -15.10 26.22 -7.97
C THR A 100 -15.24 26.94 -6.63
N GLY A 101 -14.60 28.08 -6.42
CA GLY A 101 -14.58 28.78 -5.14
C GLY A 101 -13.82 28.03 -4.04
N ARG A 102 -12.96 27.04 -4.38
CA ARG A 102 -12.16 26.30 -3.40
C ARG A 102 -11.21 27.23 -2.64
N PRO A 103 -10.95 26.95 -1.35
CA PRO A 103 -9.97 27.72 -0.58
C PRO A 103 -8.55 27.57 -1.18
N PRO A 104 -7.65 28.49 -0.84
CA PRO A 104 -6.22 28.33 -1.12
C PRO A 104 -5.65 27.03 -0.54
N VAL A 105 -4.47 26.62 -1.02
CA VAL A 105 -3.75 25.46 -0.50
C VAL A 105 -3.06 25.84 0.81
N ASP A 106 -3.27 25.05 1.86
CA ASP A 106 -2.60 25.20 3.15
C ASP A 106 -1.44 24.19 3.30
N VAL A 107 -1.63 22.96 2.81
CA VAL A 107 -0.68 21.87 2.96
C VAL A 107 -0.51 21.12 1.66
N VAL A 108 0.71 20.74 1.36
CA VAL A 108 1.05 19.79 0.29
C VAL A 108 1.33 18.43 0.90
N HIS A 109 0.58 17.41 0.49
CA HIS A 109 0.83 16.03 0.88
C HIS A 109 1.27 15.20 -0.33
N VAL A 110 2.47 14.65 -0.28
CA VAL A 110 3.04 13.78 -1.30
C VAL A 110 2.87 12.32 -0.88
N GLN A 111 2.14 11.56 -1.71
CA GLN A 111 1.95 10.11 -1.58
C GLN A 111 2.51 9.41 -2.83
N ALA A 112 3.74 9.71 -3.13
CA ALA A 112 4.42 9.33 -4.36
C ALA A 112 5.92 9.18 -4.08
N ASP A 113 6.61 8.35 -4.85
CA ASP A 113 8.05 8.13 -4.70
C ASP A 113 8.85 8.47 -5.97
N PHE A 114 8.18 8.81 -7.08
CA PHE A 114 8.81 9.10 -8.38
C PHE A 114 8.43 10.49 -8.89
N TRP A 115 7.85 10.58 -10.08
CA TRP A 115 7.53 11.86 -10.75
C TRP A 115 6.49 12.69 -10.00
N GLY A 116 5.49 12.06 -9.38
CA GLY A 116 4.53 12.75 -8.51
C GLY A 116 5.22 13.40 -7.32
N ALA A 117 6.19 12.70 -6.72
CA ALA A 117 7.01 13.24 -5.65
C ALA A 117 7.84 14.43 -6.11
N PHE A 118 8.52 14.33 -7.28
CA PHE A 118 9.30 15.46 -7.79
C PHE A 118 8.42 16.68 -8.03
N ILE A 119 7.23 16.50 -8.60
CA ILE A 119 6.31 17.60 -8.91
C ILE A 119 5.75 18.20 -7.62
N GLY A 120 5.34 17.37 -6.65
CA GLY A 120 4.81 17.82 -5.36
C GLY A 120 5.82 18.61 -4.54
N HIS A 121 7.05 18.09 -4.41
CA HIS A 121 8.15 18.80 -3.72
C HIS A 121 8.48 20.15 -4.40
N ARG A 122 8.58 20.18 -5.73
CA ARG A 122 8.82 21.40 -6.48
C ARG A 122 7.69 22.42 -6.31
N PHE A 123 6.45 21.93 -6.25
CA PHE A 123 5.27 22.78 -6.04
C PHE A 123 5.30 23.40 -4.64
N ALA A 124 5.49 22.60 -3.60
CA ALA A 124 5.57 23.08 -2.22
C ALA A 124 6.70 24.12 -2.04
N GLU A 125 7.89 23.83 -2.56
CA GLU A 125 9.05 24.73 -2.47
C GLU A 125 8.83 26.07 -3.19
N ARG A 126 8.22 26.05 -4.39
CA ARG A 126 7.96 27.29 -5.16
C ARG A 126 6.95 28.21 -4.48
N HIS A 127 6.03 27.66 -3.71
CA HIS A 127 4.95 28.40 -3.08
C HIS A 127 5.13 28.58 -1.57
N GLY A 128 6.15 27.96 -0.97
CA GLY A 128 6.40 28.02 0.47
C GLY A 128 5.37 27.26 1.31
N PHE A 129 4.73 26.24 0.74
CA PHE A 129 3.74 25.46 1.48
C PHE A 129 4.40 24.40 2.38
N PRO A 130 3.86 24.18 3.59
CA PRO A 130 4.22 23.04 4.42
C PRO A 130 4.01 21.72 3.66
N LEU A 131 4.93 20.77 3.84
CA LEU A 131 4.99 19.53 3.07
C LEU A 131 5.03 18.29 3.97
N VAL A 132 4.04 17.43 3.81
CA VAL A 132 4.06 16.05 4.31
C VAL A 132 4.46 15.10 3.19
N HIS A 133 5.34 14.14 3.47
CA HIS A 133 5.66 13.05 2.56
C HIS A 133 5.37 11.70 3.20
N THR A 134 4.38 10.98 2.71
CA THR A 134 4.15 9.57 3.06
C THR A 134 5.00 8.68 2.17
N MET A 135 5.92 7.95 2.77
CA MET A 135 6.76 6.99 2.06
C MET A 135 6.05 5.64 1.94
N HIS A 136 5.65 5.28 0.73
CA HIS A 136 4.88 4.06 0.49
C HIS A 136 5.72 2.86 0.04
N ASN A 137 6.90 3.09 -0.56
CA ASN A 137 7.63 2.02 -1.25
C ASN A 137 9.05 1.80 -0.70
N ARG A 138 9.41 0.54 -0.64
CA ARG A 138 10.78 0.06 -0.51
C ARG A 138 11.47 0.20 -1.88
N VAL A 139 11.99 1.40 -2.19
CA VAL A 139 12.63 1.71 -3.48
C VAL A 139 13.85 0.82 -3.75
N ASP A 140 14.56 0.44 -2.69
CA ASP A 140 15.68 -0.50 -2.73
C ASP A 140 15.25 -1.88 -3.25
N VAL A 141 14.35 -2.55 -2.53
CA VAL A 141 13.87 -3.90 -2.84
C VAL A 141 13.02 -3.91 -4.11
N GLY A 142 12.20 -2.88 -4.32
CA GLY A 142 11.35 -2.79 -5.51
C GLY A 142 12.16 -2.75 -6.81
N ILE A 143 13.25 -2.00 -6.84
CA ILE A 143 14.13 -1.93 -8.01
C ILE A 143 14.97 -3.21 -8.14
N GLU A 144 15.46 -3.78 -7.03
CA GLU A 144 16.18 -5.06 -7.06
C GLU A 144 15.35 -6.20 -7.60
N ALA A 145 14.05 -6.25 -7.25
CA ALA A 145 13.14 -7.29 -7.71
C ALA A 145 12.69 -7.16 -9.17
N THR A 146 12.70 -5.93 -9.74
CA THR A 146 12.08 -5.65 -11.03
C THR A 146 13.05 -5.26 -12.15
N ALA A 147 14.24 -4.77 -11.80
CA ALA A 147 15.19 -4.24 -12.77
C ALA A 147 16.36 -5.20 -13.06
N PRO A 148 16.76 -5.39 -14.34
CA PRO A 148 17.86 -6.29 -14.69
C PRO A 148 19.24 -5.79 -14.22
N PHE A 149 19.38 -4.48 -13.98
CA PHE A 149 20.64 -3.84 -13.50
C PHE A 149 20.32 -2.86 -12.36
N PRO A 150 19.91 -3.31 -11.17
CA PRO A 150 19.37 -2.46 -10.12
C PRO A 150 20.31 -1.32 -9.70
N LYS A 151 21.60 -1.58 -9.55
CA LYS A 151 22.59 -0.56 -9.19
C LYS A 151 22.75 0.56 -10.24
N ARG A 152 22.55 0.25 -11.53
CA ARG A 152 22.57 1.26 -12.61
C ARG A 152 21.29 2.07 -12.59
N VAL A 153 20.15 1.39 -12.46
CA VAL A 153 18.82 2.04 -12.38
C VAL A 153 18.77 2.99 -11.19
N LEU A 154 19.22 2.56 -10.01
CA LEU A 154 19.29 3.43 -8.81
C LEU A 154 20.19 4.65 -9.03
N ARG A 155 21.35 4.50 -9.70
CA ARG A 155 22.21 5.64 -10.04
C ARG A 155 21.53 6.66 -10.95
N VAL A 156 20.86 6.18 -12.00
CA VAL A 156 20.13 7.04 -12.94
C VAL A 156 18.96 7.72 -12.22
N LEU A 157 18.19 6.98 -11.42
CA LEU A 157 17.08 7.51 -10.65
C LEU A 157 17.52 8.59 -9.66
N ASN A 158 18.61 8.36 -8.94
CA ASN A 158 19.19 9.34 -8.03
C ASN A 158 19.72 10.60 -8.77
N ALA A 159 20.29 10.45 -9.96
CA ALA A 159 20.73 11.58 -10.78
C ALA A 159 19.54 12.38 -11.31
N TRP A 160 18.50 11.69 -11.76
CA TRP A 160 17.25 12.32 -12.21
C TRP A 160 16.55 13.08 -11.08
N GLN A 161 16.42 12.48 -9.90
CA GLN A 161 15.86 13.14 -8.72
C GLN A 161 16.60 14.43 -8.39
N ARG A 162 17.93 14.41 -8.33
CA ARG A 162 18.74 15.63 -8.07
C ARG A 162 18.46 16.74 -9.10
N ARG A 163 18.42 16.35 -10.38
CA ARG A 163 18.11 17.31 -11.45
C ARG A 163 16.68 17.85 -11.34
N ALA A 164 15.72 16.96 -11.09
CA ALA A 164 14.32 17.34 -10.99
C ALA A 164 14.04 18.25 -9.80
N LEU A 165 14.68 18.00 -8.66
CA LEU A 165 14.55 18.81 -7.45
C LEU A 165 15.44 20.06 -7.42
N GLY A 166 16.26 20.31 -8.44
CA GLY A 166 17.15 21.46 -8.47
C GLY A 166 18.20 21.47 -7.36
N VAL A 167 18.57 20.30 -6.83
CA VAL A 167 19.57 20.19 -5.76
C VAL A 167 20.94 20.57 -6.32
N ALA A 168 21.55 21.62 -5.77
CA ALA A 168 22.92 21.99 -6.09
C ALA A 168 23.87 20.82 -5.78
N ALA A 169 24.84 20.58 -6.65
CA ALA A 169 25.76 19.46 -6.53
C ALA A 169 26.60 19.47 -5.23
N ALA A 170 26.63 20.60 -4.52
CA ALA A 170 27.41 20.82 -3.32
C ALA A 170 26.71 20.43 -2.00
N ALA A 171 25.40 20.17 -2.01
CA ALA A 171 24.69 19.81 -0.80
C ALA A 171 24.85 18.31 -0.52
N THR A 172 25.75 17.97 0.37
CA THR A 172 26.01 16.67 1.02
C THR A 172 26.15 15.46 0.08
N PRO A 173 27.20 14.64 0.19
CA PRO A 173 27.35 13.40 -0.57
C PRO A 173 26.35 12.37 -0.05
N VAL A 174 25.10 12.52 -0.40
CA VAL A 174 24.06 11.52 -0.17
C VAL A 174 24.29 10.43 -1.21
N GLY A 175 24.40 9.16 -0.79
CA GLY A 175 24.67 7.99 -1.61
C GLY A 175 23.85 7.86 -2.91
N ARG A 176 23.96 6.71 -3.57
CA ARG A 176 23.32 6.43 -4.86
C ARG A 176 22.42 5.20 -4.81
N ASP A 177 22.02 4.78 -3.60
CA ASP A 177 21.12 3.67 -3.30
C ASP A 177 19.67 4.14 -3.08
N GLY A 178 18.79 3.22 -2.75
CA GLY A 178 17.38 3.49 -2.49
C GLY A 178 17.16 4.34 -1.24
N TRP A 179 17.98 4.16 -0.20
CA TRP A 179 17.85 4.92 1.04
C TRP A 179 18.31 6.38 0.86
N ALA A 180 19.38 6.60 0.09
CA ALA A 180 19.81 7.93 -0.29
C ALA A 180 18.76 8.67 -1.11
N TYR A 181 18.02 7.94 -1.94
CA TYR A 181 16.91 8.47 -2.71
C TYR A 181 15.76 8.95 -1.79
N LEU A 182 15.34 8.14 -0.83
CA LEU A 182 14.30 8.50 0.15
C LEU A 182 14.76 9.64 1.07
N ARG A 183 16.03 9.65 1.48
CA ARG A 183 16.62 10.73 2.32
C ARG A 183 16.46 12.11 1.72
N ARG A 184 16.56 12.24 0.39
CA ARG A 184 16.42 13.56 -0.26
C ARG A 184 15.01 14.08 -0.17
N PHE A 185 14.01 13.23 -0.22
CA PHE A 185 12.63 13.62 0.01
C PHE A 185 12.40 13.97 1.49
N ALA A 186 12.82 13.09 2.39
CA ALA A 186 12.69 13.33 3.82
C ALA A 186 13.33 14.66 4.27
N GLY A 187 14.54 14.96 3.75
CA GLY A 187 15.24 16.21 4.07
C GLY A 187 14.58 17.49 3.58
N ARG A 188 13.58 17.37 2.68
CA ARG A 188 12.84 18.50 2.09
C ARG A 188 11.37 18.55 2.54
N SER A 189 10.97 17.69 3.45
CA SER A 189 9.60 17.63 3.94
C SER A 189 9.51 18.15 5.37
N ASP A 190 8.44 18.79 5.77
CA ASP A 190 8.21 19.24 7.15
C ASP A 190 7.79 18.08 8.05
N ALA A 191 7.07 17.11 7.51
CA ALA A 191 6.79 15.84 8.16
C ALA A 191 7.03 14.66 7.21
N VAL A 192 7.45 13.52 7.77
CA VAL A 192 7.57 12.24 7.07
C VAL A 192 6.69 11.24 7.77
N THR A 193 5.85 10.56 7.00
CA THR A 193 5.00 9.50 7.51
C THR A 193 5.31 8.16 6.85
N ALA A 194 5.05 7.06 7.55
CA ALA A 194 5.21 5.70 7.05
C ALA A 194 3.99 4.85 7.41
N PRO A 195 3.62 3.86 6.56
CA PRO A 195 2.43 3.06 6.78
C PRO A 195 2.60 1.93 7.81
N SER A 196 3.73 1.86 8.50
CA SER A 196 3.98 0.88 9.57
C SER A 196 5.17 1.27 10.43
N SER A 197 5.21 0.76 11.67
CA SER A 197 6.31 0.99 12.60
C SER A 197 7.61 0.33 12.13
N HIS A 198 7.55 -0.88 11.58
CA HIS A 198 8.75 -1.54 11.06
C HIS A 198 9.37 -0.78 9.87
N PHE A 199 8.55 -0.19 8.99
CA PHE A 199 9.07 0.61 7.88
C PHE A 199 9.62 1.96 8.37
N ALA A 200 8.96 2.61 9.34
CA ALA A 200 9.47 3.81 10.00
C ALA A 200 10.85 3.56 10.65
N GLN A 201 10.99 2.46 11.40
CA GLN A 201 12.27 2.05 11.99
C GLN A 201 13.36 1.81 10.96
N ARG A 202 13.02 1.19 9.81
CA ARG A 202 13.97 1.00 8.69
C ARG A 202 14.40 2.32 8.07
N LEU A 203 13.48 3.27 7.88
CA LEU A 203 13.80 4.62 7.39
C LEU A 203 14.78 5.33 8.32
N GLU A 204 14.61 5.19 9.63
CA GLU A 204 15.50 5.77 10.62
C GLU A 204 16.85 5.03 10.73
N ALA A 205 16.83 3.70 10.78
CA ALA A 205 18.04 2.88 10.86
C ALA A 205 18.99 3.09 9.68
N HIS A 206 18.43 3.25 8.48
CA HIS A 206 19.22 3.56 7.28
C HIS A 206 19.48 5.07 7.08
N GLY A 207 19.12 5.89 8.07
CA GLY A 207 19.35 7.33 8.05
C GLY A 207 18.61 8.03 6.90
N ALA A 208 17.48 7.49 6.43
CA ALA A 208 16.66 8.15 5.42
C ALA A 208 16.02 9.43 5.98
N VAL A 209 15.76 9.49 7.29
CA VAL A 209 15.28 10.69 7.97
C VAL A 209 16.45 11.39 8.68
N PRO A 210 16.73 12.69 8.42
CA PRO A 210 17.87 13.40 8.98
C PRO A 210 17.84 13.47 10.52
N HIS A 211 19.03 13.38 11.14
CA HIS A 211 19.19 13.66 12.57
C HIS A 211 18.87 15.14 12.87
N GLY A 212 18.31 15.41 14.04
CA GLY A 212 17.99 16.78 14.48
C GLY A 212 16.61 17.28 14.07
N ARG A 213 15.82 16.50 13.33
CA ARG A 213 14.41 16.78 13.13
C ARG A 213 13.66 16.71 14.46
N ARG A 214 12.73 17.66 14.72
CA ARG A 214 11.84 17.54 15.89
C ARG A 214 11.10 16.23 15.76
N GLY A 215 11.13 15.42 16.84
CA GLY A 215 10.50 14.12 16.86
C GLY A 215 9.01 14.21 16.55
N ALA A 216 8.50 13.20 15.90
CA ALA A 216 7.06 12.99 15.78
C ALA A 216 6.46 12.97 17.18
N VAL A 217 5.31 13.59 17.37
CA VAL A 217 4.55 13.46 18.63
C VAL A 217 4.15 11.99 18.74
N PRO A 218 4.44 11.29 19.85
CA PRO A 218 4.05 9.90 20.01
C PRO A 218 2.53 9.77 19.83
N HIS A 219 2.09 9.12 18.78
CA HIS A 219 0.70 8.74 18.65
C HIS A 219 0.41 7.63 19.67
N ARG A 220 -0.64 7.80 20.48
CA ARG A 220 -0.97 6.87 21.58
C ARG A 220 -1.29 5.44 21.10
N ASP A 221 -1.54 5.26 19.80
CA ASP A 221 -2.15 4.02 19.27
C ASP A 221 -1.22 3.12 18.46
N ALA A 222 -0.04 3.55 18.09
CA ALA A 222 0.89 2.71 17.34
C ALA A 222 2.13 2.53 18.21
N GLY A 223 2.69 1.34 18.27
CA GLY A 223 3.94 1.02 18.96
C GLY A 223 5.14 1.86 18.51
N GLN A 224 4.93 3.18 18.40
CA GLN A 224 5.92 4.17 18.01
C GLN A 224 6.94 4.30 19.14
N ALA A 225 8.20 4.02 18.86
CA ALA A 225 9.28 4.18 19.80
C ALA A 225 9.36 5.66 20.25
N ALA A 226 9.55 5.89 21.55
CA ALA A 226 9.77 7.23 22.06
C ALA A 226 10.97 7.87 21.35
N GLY A 227 10.78 9.07 20.76
CA GLY A 227 11.79 9.78 19.99
C GLY A 227 11.83 9.45 18.49
N SER A 228 10.88 8.68 17.95
CA SER A 228 10.73 8.47 16.51
C SER A 228 10.60 9.80 15.76
N ARG A 229 11.20 9.86 14.57
CA ARG A 229 11.21 11.03 13.68
C ARG A 229 10.26 10.87 12.49
N VAL A 230 9.65 9.71 12.38
CA VAL A 230 8.68 9.33 11.35
C VAL A 230 7.35 9.09 12.04
N ASP A 231 6.31 9.75 11.59
CA ASP A 231 4.96 9.48 12.06
C ASP A 231 4.44 8.18 11.44
N VAL A 232 4.01 7.24 12.27
CA VAL A 232 3.43 5.97 11.81
C VAL A 232 1.93 6.15 11.61
N ILE A 233 1.50 6.12 10.35
CA ILE A 233 0.08 6.23 10.00
C ILE A 233 -0.26 5.13 9.01
N TRP A 234 -0.96 4.11 9.46
CA TRP A 234 -1.38 3.00 8.62
C TRP A 234 -2.27 3.48 7.47
N ASN A 235 -2.24 2.79 6.34
CA ASN A 235 -3.33 2.88 5.38
C ASN A 235 -4.55 2.21 6.01
N GLY A 236 -5.72 2.81 5.86
CA GLY A 236 -6.94 2.31 6.48
C GLY A 236 -7.83 1.50 5.55
N ILE A 237 -8.85 0.90 6.14
CA ILE A 237 -9.98 0.31 5.43
C ILE A 237 -11.15 1.30 5.42
N ASP A 238 -11.96 1.30 4.36
CA ASP A 238 -13.17 2.12 4.26
C ASP A 238 -14.16 1.70 5.36
N ASP A 239 -14.50 2.63 6.25
CA ASP A 239 -15.37 2.38 7.40
C ASP A 239 -16.74 1.87 6.98
N ASP A 240 -17.38 2.55 5.99
CA ASP A 240 -18.72 2.21 5.53
C ASP A 240 -18.73 0.79 4.93
N LEU A 241 -17.68 0.46 4.15
CA LEU A 241 -17.54 -0.85 3.54
C LEU A 241 -17.25 -1.95 4.57
N LEU A 242 -16.44 -1.64 5.58
CA LEU A 242 -16.18 -2.57 6.68
C LEU A 242 -17.47 -2.91 7.43
N ASP A 243 -18.24 -1.88 7.78
CA ASP A 243 -19.50 -2.06 8.50
C ASP A 243 -20.53 -2.84 7.67
N ASP A 244 -20.64 -2.57 6.37
CA ASP A 244 -21.49 -3.34 5.43
C ASP A 244 -21.10 -4.83 5.38
N VAL A 245 -19.80 -5.12 5.32
CA VAL A 245 -19.32 -6.51 5.29
C VAL A 245 -19.59 -7.21 6.62
N LEU A 246 -19.33 -6.56 7.74
CA LEU A 246 -19.61 -7.11 9.09
C LEU A 246 -21.11 -7.38 9.28
N ALA A 247 -21.98 -6.44 8.90
CA ALA A 247 -23.42 -6.62 8.97
C ALA A 247 -23.90 -7.79 8.10
N SER A 248 -23.36 -7.90 6.87
CA SER A 248 -23.73 -9.00 5.96
C SER A 248 -23.23 -10.37 6.45
N THR A 249 -22.09 -10.40 7.15
CA THR A 249 -21.54 -11.66 7.70
C THR A 249 -22.33 -12.11 8.94
N SER A 250 -22.79 -11.18 9.77
CA SER A 250 -23.61 -11.50 10.96
C SER A 250 -25.03 -11.96 10.62
N SER A 251 -25.53 -11.66 9.43
CA SER A 251 -26.88 -12.00 8.99
C SER A 251 -26.98 -13.29 8.16
N VAL A 252 -25.84 -13.92 7.83
CA VAL A 252 -25.81 -15.18 7.09
C VAL A 252 -25.75 -16.34 8.07
N PRO A 253 -26.64 -17.39 7.94
CA PRO A 253 -26.61 -18.59 8.77
C PRO A 253 -25.28 -19.38 8.73
N ASP A 254 -24.41 -19.06 7.80
CA ASP A 254 -23.07 -19.66 7.60
C ASP A 254 -21.91 -18.82 8.18
N ALA A 255 -22.15 -17.99 9.19
CA ALA A 255 -21.06 -17.35 9.94
C ALA A 255 -20.07 -18.41 10.47
N PRO A 256 -18.75 -18.14 10.55
CA PRO A 256 -17.75 -19.15 10.92
C PRO A 256 -18.04 -19.91 12.23
N ALA A 257 -18.82 -19.32 13.15
CA ALA A 257 -19.21 -19.93 14.42
C ALA A 257 -20.38 -20.93 14.33
N GLU A 258 -21.15 -20.92 13.23
CA GLU A 258 -22.38 -21.76 13.07
C GLU A 258 -22.26 -22.74 11.88
N ARG A 259 -21.15 -22.73 11.17
CA ARG A 259 -20.98 -23.58 10.00
C ARG A 259 -20.81 -25.06 10.37
N ALA A 260 -21.41 -25.97 9.57
CA ALA A 260 -21.16 -27.38 9.68
C ALA A 260 -19.66 -27.70 9.58
N PRO A 261 -19.15 -28.68 10.34
CA PRO A 261 -17.75 -29.10 10.28
C PRO A 261 -17.34 -29.43 8.84
N GLY A 262 -16.28 -28.81 8.37
CA GLY A 262 -15.74 -29.01 7.02
C GLY A 262 -14.25 -28.71 6.99
N PRO A 263 -13.56 -28.92 5.85
CA PRO A 263 -12.15 -28.61 5.72
C PRO A 263 -11.92 -27.10 5.93
N PRO A 264 -10.78 -26.70 6.52
CA PRO A 264 -10.40 -25.29 6.68
C PRO A 264 -10.38 -24.53 5.37
N ARG A 265 -10.85 -23.28 5.39
CA ARG A 265 -10.85 -22.38 4.23
C ARG A 265 -9.73 -21.35 4.35
N PHE A 266 -8.78 -21.42 3.43
CA PHE A 266 -7.70 -20.46 3.32
C PHE A 266 -7.89 -19.53 2.14
N VAL A 267 -7.58 -18.25 2.34
CA VAL A 267 -7.54 -17.25 1.26
C VAL A 267 -6.11 -16.75 1.11
N TRP A 268 -5.58 -16.87 -0.10
CA TRP A 268 -4.38 -16.15 -0.52
C TRP A 268 -4.79 -15.03 -1.49
N LEU A 269 -4.34 -13.80 -1.24
CA LEU A 269 -4.69 -12.71 -2.13
C LEU A 269 -3.50 -11.80 -2.43
N GLY A 270 -3.44 -11.36 -3.69
CA GLY A 270 -2.41 -10.44 -4.13
C GLY A 270 -2.12 -10.47 -5.63
N ARG A 271 -1.14 -9.65 -6.00
CA ARG A 271 -0.56 -9.72 -7.34
C ARG A 271 0.27 -11.00 -7.45
N MET A 272 0.06 -11.78 -8.50
CA MET A 272 0.80 -13.03 -8.72
C MET A 272 2.17 -12.71 -9.35
N SER A 273 3.08 -12.22 -8.53
CA SER A 273 4.46 -11.85 -8.85
C SER A 273 5.43 -12.50 -7.85
N PRO A 274 6.73 -12.64 -8.18
CA PRO A 274 7.69 -13.42 -7.39
C PRO A 274 7.76 -12.99 -5.91
N GLU A 275 7.72 -11.70 -5.64
CA GLU A 275 7.82 -11.15 -4.28
C GLU A 275 6.63 -11.51 -3.38
N LYS A 276 5.47 -11.85 -3.97
CA LYS A 276 4.29 -12.31 -3.23
C LYS A 276 4.31 -13.82 -2.93
N ARG A 277 5.27 -14.55 -3.48
CA ARG A 277 5.59 -15.94 -3.15
C ARG A 277 4.42 -16.92 -3.26
N LEU A 278 3.55 -16.74 -4.27
CA LEU A 278 2.44 -17.67 -4.54
C LEU A 278 2.93 -19.11 -4.83
N LEU A 279 4.01 -19.27 -5.62
CA LEU A 279 4.50 -20.61 -5.96
C LEU A 279 5.03 -21.36 -4.73
N PRO A 280 5.89 -20.78 -3.86
CA PRO A 280 6.25 -21.39 -2.58
C PRO A 280 5.06 -21.72 -1.68
N PHE A 281 4.00 -20.93 -1.68
CA PHE A 281 2.77 -21.24 -0.96
C PHE A 281 2.13 -22.54 -1.49
N LEU A 282 1.99 -22.67 -2.80
CA LEU A 282 1.39 -23.88 -3.39
C LEU A 282 2.24 -25.13 -3.16
N GLU A 283 3.57 -24.97 -3.16
CA GLU A 283 4.51 -26.05 -2.79
C GLU A 283 4.34 -26.44 -1.31
N ALA A 284 4.25 -25.45 -0.41
CA ALA A 284 4.03 -25.68 1.01
C ALA A 284 2.66 -26.33 1.29
N LEU A 285 1.62 -25.89 0.58
CA LEU A 285 0.30 -26.49 0.68
C LEU A 285 0.30 -27.97 0.29
N ALA A 286 0.99 -28.34 -0.79
CA ALA A 286 1.14 -29.73 -1.18
C ALA A 286 1.97 -30.52 -0.16
N ALA A 287 3.10 -29.97 0.32
CA ALA A 287 3.97 -30.59 1.31
C ALA A 287 3.32 -30.73 2.69
N SER A 288 2.39 -29.84 3.04
CA SER A 288 1.65 -29.90 4.30
C SER A 288 0.74 -31.12 4.40
N GLY A 289 0.23 -31.63 3.27
CA GLY A 289 -0.76 -32.70 3.23
C GLY A 289 -2.11 -32.32 3.84
N VAL A 290 -2.36 -31.05 4.12
CA VAL A 290 -3.61 -30.56 4.69
C VAL A 290 -4.75 -30.70 3.69
N GLU A 291 -5.88 -31.22 4.15
CA GLU A 291 -7.13 -31.17 3.44
C GLU A 291 -7.82 -29.83 3.75
N ALA A 292 -7.96 -28.99 2.73
CA ALA A 292 -8.46 -27.62 2.87
C ALA A 292 -9.13 -27.12 1.58
N GLU A 293 -9.94 -26.10 1.69
CA GLU A 293 -10.39 -25.28 0.57
C GLU A 293 -9.50 -24.03 0.49
N VAL A 294 -8.90 -23.79 -0.67
CA VAL A 294 -7.98 -22.67 -0.87
C VAL A 294 -8.46 -21.80 -2.01
N GLU A 295 -8.75 -20.55 -1.73
CA GLU A 295 -9.11 -19.57 -2.75
C GLU A 295 -7.91 -18.64 -3.02
N VAL A 296 -7.48 -18.56 -4.29
CA VAL A 296 -6.38 -17.71 -4.76
C VAL A 296 -6.99 -16.53 -5.52
N ILE A 297 -6.98 -15.34 -4.88
CA ILE A 297 -7.60 -14.12 -5.40
C ILE A 297 -6.52 -13.21 -5.98
N GLY A 298 -6.75 -12.71 -7.19
CA GLY A 298 -5.86 -11.77 -7.85
C GLY A 298 -5.45 -12.19 -9.25
N GLY A 299 -4.31 -11.69 -9.71
CA GLY A 299 -3.79 -12.00 -11.04
C GLY A 299 -2.36 -11.49 -11.20
N GLY A 300 -1.71 -11.94 -12.25
CA GLY A 300 -0.33 -11.54 -12.56
C GLY A 300 0.43 -12.55 -13.39
N GLY A 301 1.71 -12.28 -13.60
CA GLY A 301 2.54 -13.08 -14.52
C GLY A 301 2.73 -14.54 -14.11
N GLN A 302 2.59 -14.86 -12.82
CA GLN A 302 2.76 -16.23 -12.32
C GLN A 302 1.49 -17.11 -12.41
N LEU A 303 0.32 -16.58 -12.83
CA LEU A 303 -0.93 -17.36 -12.85
C LEU A 303 -0.82 -18.68 -13.61
N ARG A 304 -0.22 -18.66 -14.82
CA ARG A 304 -0.05 -19.89 -15.63
C ARG A 304 0.88 -20.90 -14.96
N ALA A 305 1.95 -20.42 -14.32
CA ALA A 305 2.89 -21.27 -13.58
C ALA A 305 2.21 -21.86 -12.33
N ALA A 306 1.43 -21.07 -11.60
CA ALA A 306 0.70 -21.52 -10.43
C ALA A 306 -0.31 -22.64 -10.75
N ARG A 307 -1.09 -22.50 -11.81
CA ARG A 307 -2.03 -23.54 -12.27
C ARG A 307 -1.32 -24.83 -12.60
N ARG A 308 -0.25 -24.77 -13.42
CA ARG A 308 0.56 -25.96 -13.75
C ARG A 308 1.19 -26.61 -12.54
N LEU A 309 1.59 -25.80 -11.54
CA LEU A 309 2.18 -26.31 -10.30
C LEU A 309 1.14 -27.11 -9.49
N VAL A 310 -0.08 -26.60 -9.34
CA VAL A 310 -1.19 -27.33 -8.70
C VAL A 310 -1.52 -28.64 -9.40
N GLU A 311 -1.61 -28.63 -10.74
CA GLU A 311 -1.83 -29.82 -11.55
C GLU A 311 -0.72 -30.88 -11.36
N LYS A 312 0.53 -30.43 -11.23
CA LYS A 312 1.70 -31.30 -11.02
C LYS A 312 1.76 -31.87 -9.61
N LEU A 313 1.57 -31.02 -8.59
CA LEU A 313 1.74 -31.39 -7.19
C LEU A 313 0.53 -32.15 -6.63
N ARG A 314 -0.67 -31.89 -7.17
CA ARG A 314 -1.94 -32.50 -6.73
C ARG A 314 -2.10 -32.44 -5.20
N PRO A 315 -2.10 -31.24 -4.59
CA PRO A 315 -2.29 -31.12 -3.15
C PRO A 315 -3.60 -31.80 -2.73
N ARG A 316 -3.71 -32.22 -1.48
CA ARG A 316 -4.97 -32.74 -0.92
C ARG A 316 -6.03 -31.63 -0.80
N ALA A 317 -5.58 -30.39 -0.73
CA ALA A 317 -6.44 -29.21 -0.73
C ALA A 317 -7.05 -28.93 -2.11
N THR A 318 -8.31 -28.51 -2.12
CA THR A 318 -8.98 -27.99 -3.33
C THR A 318 -8.56 -26.54 -3.56
N VAL A 319 -7.90 -26.25 -4.69
CA VAL A 319 -7.40 -24.90 -5.00
C VAL A 319 -8.23 -24.25 -6.11
N VAL A 320 -8.83 -23.11 -5.82
CA VAL A 320 -9.63 -22.33 -6.77
C VAL A 320 -8.94 -21.01 -7.08
N PHE A 321 -8.67 -20.74 -8.36
CA PHE A 321 -8.16 -19.46 -8.82
C PHE A 321 -9.32 -18.55 -9.20
N ALA A 322 -9.75 -17.71 -8.26
CA ALA A 322 -10.94 -16.85 -8.40
C ALA A 322 -10.72 -15.63 -9.31
N GLY A 323 -9.45 -15.32 -9.64
CA GLY A 323 -9.14 -14.15 -10.44
C GLY A 323 -9.25 -12.84 -9.67
N ARG A 324 -9.32 -11.72 -10.40
CA ARG A 324 -9.51 -10.39 -9.82
C ARG A 324 -11.00 -10.15 -9.57
N MET A 325 -11.31 -9.56 -8.43
CA MET A 325 -12.69 -9.22 -8.06
C MET A 325 -12.78 -7.82 -7.44
N PRO A 326 -13.97 -7.22 -7.35
CA PRO A 326 -14.19 -5.95 -6.64
C PRO A 326 -13.76 -6.04 -5.17
N TYR A 327 -13.27 -4.94 -4.62
CA TYR A 327 -12.72 -4.89 -3.26
C TYR A 327 -13.75 -5.33 -2.19
N ALA A 328 -14.98 -4.88 -2.29
CA ALA A 328 -16.06 -5.33 -1.39
C ALA A 328 -16.26 -6.86 -1.40
N GLN A 329 -16.16 -7.47 -2.58
CA GLN A 329 -16.26 -8.92 -2.70
C GLN A 329 -15.03 -9.62 -2.09
N THR A 330 -13.84 -9.04 -2.27
CA THR A 330 -12.60 -9.54 -1.63
C THR A 330 -12.74 -9.56 -0.10
N LEU A 331 -13.24 -8.48 0.50
CA LEU A 331 -13.45 -8.42 1.95
C LEU A 331 -14.46 -9.46 2.45
N ARG A 332 -15.55 -9.69 1.69
CA ARG A 332 -16.52 -10.76 2.03
C ARG A 332 -15.88 -12.15 1.95
N ARG A 333 -14.97 -12.38 0.99
CA ARG A 333 -14.23 -13.66 0.91
C ARG A 333 -13.28 -13.83 2.09
N ILE A 334 -12.59 -12.75 2.50
CA ILE A 334 -11.76 -12.75 3.70
C ILE A 334 -12.60 -13.05 4.93
N ALA A 335 -13.73 -12.36 5.13
CA ALA A 335 -14.62 -12.56 6.27
C ALA A 335 -15.21 -13.98 6.35
N ALA A 336 -15.41 -14.64 5.20
CA ALA A 336 -15.92 -16.01 5.11
C ALA A 336 -14.82 -17.09 5.23
N ALA A 337 -13.54 -16.71 5.26
CA ALA A 337 -12.41 -17.62 5.38
C ALA A 337 -12.10 -17.92 6.86
N ASP A 338 -11.49 -19.07 7.11
CA ASP A 338 -11.00 -19.42 8.43
C ASP A 338 -9.59 -18.84 8.68
N ALA A 339 -8.82 -18.58 7.61
CA ALA A 339 -7.57 -17.81 7.70
C ALA A 339 -7.16 -17.22 6.35
N VAL A 340 -6.42 -16.10 6.42
CA VAL A 340 -5.70 -15.53 5.28
C VAL A 340 -4.25 -15.99 5.31
N VAL A 341 -3.64 -16.23 4.14
CA VAL A 341 -2.23 -16.62 4.04
C VAL A 341 -1.42 -15.51 3.39
N GLN A 342 -0.55 -14.90 4.18
CA GLN A 342 0.40 -13.86 3.75
C GLN A 342 1.79 -14.48 3.60
N THR A 343 2.36 -14.42 2.41
CA THR A 343 3.58 -15.14 2.05
C THR A 343 4.77 -14.29 1.63
N SER A 344 4.59 -13.00 1.38
CA SER A 344 5.71 -12.08 1.12
C SER A 344 6.58 -11.92 2.37
N ILE A 345 7.90 -11.76 2.17
CA ILE A 345 8.89 -11.57 3.23
C ILE A 345 9.74 -10.35 2.88
N GLY A 346 9.83 -9.39 3.78
CA GLY A 346 10.67 -8.20 3.68
C GLY A 346 10.31 -7.22 2.55
N PHE A 347 9.21 -7.44 1.87
CA PHE A 347 8.77 -6.63 0.74
C PHE A 347 7.71 -5.60 1.11
N GLU A 348 6.78 -5.99 1.98
CA GLU A 348 5.64 -5.14 2.33
C GLU A 348 6.07 -3.95 3.20
N THR A 349 5.46 -2.80 2.93
CA THR A 349 5.60 -1.64 3.81
C THR A 349 4.54 -1.60 4.90
N GLN A 350 3.39 -2.27 4.70
CA GLN A 350 2.35 -2.46 5.71
C GLN A 350 1.75 -3.86 5.68
N GLY A 351 1.49 -4.42 4.47
CA GLY A 351 0.82 -5.71 4.35
C GLY A 351 -0.68 -5.64 4.65
N MET A 352 -1.40 -4.73 4.00
CA MET A 352 -2.82 -4.42 4.26
C MET A 352 -3.71 -5.63 4.44
N THR A 353 -3.48 -6.72 3.69
CA THR A 353 -4.29 -7.93 3.71
C THR A 353 -4.50 -8.54 5.09
N ILE A 354 -3.46 -8.58 5.92
CA ILE A 354 -3.57 -9.14 7.28
C ILE A 354 -4.35 -8.20 8.22
N PHE A 355 -4.27 -6.89 8.00
CA PHE A 355 -5.05 -5.92 8.77
C PHE A 355 -6.51 -5.89 8.33
N GLU A 356 -6.78 -6.06 7.03
CA GLU A 356 -8.13 -6.28 6.50
C GLU A 356 -8.75 -7.53 7.11
N ALA A 357 -8.00 -8.63 7.15
CA ALA A 357 -8.44 -9.88 7.78
C ALA A 357 -8.70 -9.70 9.28
N ALA A 358 -7.77 -9.10 10.01
CA ALA A 358 -7.92 -8.84 11.44
C ALA A 358 -9.11 -7.94 11.75
N SER A 359 -9.37 -6.91 10.92
CA SER A 359 -10.54 -6.04 11.08
C SER A 359 -11.86 -6.77 10.88
N LEU A 360 -11.87 -7.84 10.11
CA LEU A 360 -13.01 -8.72 9.87
C LEU A 360 -13.08 -9.87 10.89
N GLY A 361 -12.10 -10.00 11.80
CA GLY A 361 -12.03 -11.10 12.77
C GLY A 361 -11.38 -12.37 12.24
N THR A 362 -10.83 -12.35 11.03
CA THR A 362 -10.19 -13.49 10.37
C THR A 362 -8.70 -13.54 10.74
N PRO A 363 -8.19 -14.64 11.32
CA PRO A 363 -6.77 -14.79 11.61
C PRO A 363 -5.93 -15.00 10.34
N ALA A 364 -4.59 -14.97 10.48
CA ALA A 364 -3.69 -15.08 9.35
C ALA A 364 -2.53 -16.05 9.60
N VAL A 365 -2.06 -16.73 8.54
CA VAL A 365 -0.73 -17.35 8.49
C VAL A 365 0.23 -16.29 7.93
N VAL A 366 1.26 -15.93 8.68
CA VAL A 366 2.14 -14.79 8.35
C VAL A 366 3.58 -15.24 8.21
N SER A 367 4.16 -15.01 7.02
CA SER A 367 5.55 -15.36 6.73
C SER A 367 6.56 -14.27 7.08
N ASP A 368 6.10 -13.03 7.22
CA ASP A 368 6.97 -11.88 7.51
C ASP A 368 6.93 -11.55 9.00
N PRO A 369 8.04 -11.70 9.75
CA PRO A 369 8.08 -11.39 11.17
C PRO A 369 7.78 -9.92 11.50
N ASP A 370 8.17 -9.00 10.64
CA ASP A 370 7.89 -7.57 10.84
C ASP A 370 6.39 -7.29 10.79
N LEU A 371 5.68 -7.94 9.85
CA LEU A 371 4.23 -7.84 9.75
C LEU A 371 3.51 -8.54 10.92
N ALA A 372 4.03 -9.68 11.36
CA ALA A 372 3.51 -10.39 12.53
C ALA A 372 3.63 -9.54 13.80
N ALA A 373 4.78 -8.88 14.01
CA ALA A 373 5.01 -7.98 15.12
C ALA A 373 4.09 -6.73 15.07
N GLU A 374 3.89 -6.17 13.87
CA GLU A 374 2.99 -5.01 13.66
C GLU A 374 1.53 -5.36 13.94
N LEU A 375 1.09 -6.58 13.57
CA LEU A 375 -0.28 -7.07 13.82
C LEU A 375 -0.52 -7.37 15.30
N GLY A 376 0.49 -7.88 16.00
CA GLY A 376 0.47 -8.14 17.44
C GLY A 376 -0.17 -9.45 17.88
N GLY A 377 -1.13 -10.01 17.14
CA GLY A 377 -1.81 -11.25 17.51
C GLY A 377 -2.77 -11.76 16.44
N GLY A 378 -3.44 -12.89 16.70
CA GLY A 378 -4.40 -13.48 15.76
C GLY A 378 -3.76 -14.10 14.51
N PHE A 379 -2.59 -14.70 14.66
CA PHE A 379 -1.88 -15.30 13.54
C PHE A 379 -1.08 -16.57 13.94
N TRP A 380 -0.72 -17.34 12.92
CA TRP A 380 0.30 -18.38 12.97
C TRP A 380 1.56 -17.88 12.25
N ALA A 381 2.66 -17.76 12.97
CA ALA A 381 3.94 -17.37 12.40
C ALA A 381 4.55 -18.55 11.61
N VAL A 382 5.23 -18.22 10.51
CA VAL A 382 6.08 -19.17 9.78
C VAL A 382 7.47 -19.17 10.43
N GLY A 383 8.01 -20.36 10.72
CA GLY A 383 9.26 -20.51 11.44
C GLY A 383 9.14 -20.14 12.92
N ASP A 384 10.15 -19.49 13.46
CA ASP A 384 10.19 -19.02 14.85
C ASP A 384 9.41 -17.71 15.10
N GLY A 385 8.92 -17.07 14.04
CA GLY A 385 8.21 -15.80 14.11
C GLY A 385 9.08 -14.58 14.40
N VAL A 386 10.39 -14.74 14.49
CA VAL A 386 11.37 -13.68 14.76
C VAL A 386 12.32 -13.50 13.58
N THR A 387 12.81 -14.61 13.05
CA THR A 387 13.70 -14.62 11.89
C THR A 387 12.93 -15.01 10.64
N PRO A 388 13.09 -14.28 9.50
CA PRO A 388 12.44 -14.67 8.26
C PRO A 388 12.85 -16.06 7.81
N ASP A 389 11.90 -16.99 7.70
CA ASP A 389 12.13 -18.33 7.16
C ASP A 389 11.44 -18.47 5.79
N PRO A 390 12.20 -18.43 4.68
CA PRO A 390 11.64 -18.56 3.35
C PRO A 390 11.38 -20.01 2.92
N SER A 391 11.63 -21.02 3.78
CA SER A 391 11.52 -22.41 3.41
C SER A 391 10.07 -22.86 3.21
N VAL A 392 9.89 -23.75 2.25
CA VAL A 392 8.60 -24.42 2.00
C VAL A 392 8.19 -25.26 3.21
N ALA A 393 9.16 -25.86 3.91
CA ALA A 393 8.91 -26.70 5.09
C ALA A 393 8.29 -25.90 6.23
N ALA A 394 8.87 -24.75 6.61
CA ALA A 394 8.35 -23.92 7.69
C ALA A 394 6.93 -23.40 7.37
N LEU A 395 6.66 -23.01 6.13
CA LEU A 395 5.32 -22.61 5.72
C LEU A 395 4.34 -23.78 5.74
N ALA A 396 4.76 -25.00 5.35
CA ALA A 396 3.93 -26.21 5.44
C ALA A 396 3.60 -26.55 6.90
N ASP A 397 4.56 -26.39 7.82
CA ASP A 397 4.33 -26.59 9.25
C ASP A 397 3.31 -25.59 9.82
N ALA A 398 3.43 -24.32 9.45
CA ALA A 398 2.48 -23.29 9.85
C ALA A 398 1.07 -23.56 9.31
N LEU A 399 0.94 -24.03 8.06
CA LEU A 399 -0.34 -24.43 7.46
C LEU A 399 -0.96 -25.64 8.18
N ARG A 400 -0.16 -26.66 8.54
CA ARG A 400 -0.64 -27.82 9.34
C ARG A 400 -1.16 -27.36 10.70
N LYS A 401 -0.39 -26.50 11.38
CA LYS A 401 -0.79 -25.98 12.68
C LYS A 401 -2.08 -25.17 12.58
N ALA A 402 -2.17 -24.25 11.60
CA ALA A 402 -3.37 -23.48 11.38
C ALA A 402 -4.60 -24.37 11.12
N ALA A 403 -4.48 -25.34 10.22
CA ALA A 403 -5.56 -26.27 9.92
C ALA A 403 -5.99 -27.08 11.15
N SER A 404 -5.04 -27.56 11.95
CA SER A 404 -5.32 -28.28 13.20
C SER A 404 -6.05 -27.41 14.22
N ASP A 405 -5.56 -26.20 14.47
CA ASP A 405 -6.15 -25.27 15.45
C ASP A 405 -7.55 -24.82 15.00
N ILE A 406 -7.76 -24.58 13.69
CA ILE A 406 -9.07 -24.24 13.12
C ILE A 406 -10.06 -25.40 13.32
N SER A 407 -9.65 -26.62 12.96
CA SER A 407 -10.51 -27.80 13.09
C SER A 407 -10.84 -28.13 14.55
N ALA A 408 -9.95 -27.82 15.47
CA ALA A 408 -10.14 -27.99 16.90
C ALA A 408 -10.91 -26.84 17.57
N GLY A 409 -11.22 -25.75 16.84
CA GLY A 409 -11.85 -24.55 17.41
C GLY A 409 -10.95 -23.76 18.36
N THR A 410 -9.63 -23.93 18.28
CA THR A 410 -8.62 -23.29 19.14
C THR A 410 -7.84 -22.20 18.43
N ALA A 411 -8.28 -21.76 17.25
CA ALA A 411 -7.67 -20.68 16.50
C ALA A 411 -7.65 -19.37 17.30
N ARG A 412 -6.50 -18.71 17.35
CA ARG A 412 -6.37 -17.39 18.01
C ARG A 412 -6.98 -16.32 17.13
N LEU A 413 -8.00 -15.65 17.63
CA LEU A 413 -8.60 -14.54 16.91
C LEU A 413 -7.77 -13.26 17.05
N PRO A 414 -7.81 -12.36 16.05
CA PRO A 414 -7.18 -11.05 16.12
C PRO A 414 -7.77 -10.19 17.26
N ASP A 415 -6.94 -9.27 17.78
CA ASP A 415 -7.40 -8.29 18.76
C ASP A 415 -8.44 -7.35 18.10
N PRO A 416 -9.65 -7.22 18.68
CA PRO A 416 -10.68 -6.32 18.15
C PRO A 416 -10.23 -4.85 18.03
N SER A 417 -9.25 -4.40 18.83
CA SER A 417 -8.70 -3.05 18.74
C SER A 417 -8.04 -2.74 17.40
N VAL A 418 -7.57 -3.77 16.67
CA VAL A 418 -7.03 -3.62 15.32
C VAL A 418 -8.07 -3.03 14.38
N ARG A 419 -9.33 -3.47 14.48
CA ARG A 419 -10.44 -2.95 13.68
C ARG A 419 -10.58 -1.45 13.81
N GLU A 420 -10.63 -0.94 15.05
CA GLU A 420 -10.80 0.50 15.31
C GLU A 420 -9.59 1.32 14.86
N ARG A 421 -8.39 0.81 15.12
CA ARG A 421 -7.15 1.45 14.67
C ARG A 421 -7.00 1.46 13.15
N PHE A 422 -7.51 0.45 12.44
CA PHE A 422 -7.37 0.31 10.99
C PHE A 422 -8.49 1.01 10.20
N ARG A 423 -9.53 1.54 10.83
CA ARG A 423 -10.56 2.36 10.18
C ARG A 423 -9.92 3.58 9.51
N GLN A 424 -10.40 3.93 8.32
CA GLN A 424 -9.88 5.09 7.60
C GLN A 424 -10.17 6.39 8.35
N SER A 425 -11.29 6.51 9.06
CA SER A 425 -11.58 7.66 9.91
C SER A 425 -10.50 7.88 10.97
N SER A 426 -10.09 6.84 11.68
CA SER A 426 -9.02 6.90 12.68
C SER A 426 -7.68 7.30 12.04
N ARG A 427 -7.37 6.75 10.86
CA ARG A 427 -6.12 7.10 10.14
C ARG A 427 -6.14 8.53 9.61
N THR A 428 -7.30 9.00 9.17
CA THR A 428 -7.47 10.38 8.73
C THR A 428 -7.32 11.37 9.89
N ALA A 429 -7.90 11.08 11.05
CA ALA A 429 -7.71 11.91 12.25
C ALA A 429 -6.23 12.04 12.61
N ALA A 430 -5.49 10.91 12.63
CA ALA A 430 -4.05 10.91 12.86
C ALA A 430 -3.26 11.75 11.83
N MET A 431 -3.66 11.72 10.57
CA MET A 431 -3.04 12.55 9.54
C MET A 431 -3.35 14.04 9.68
N VAL A 432 -4.55 14.38 10.13
CA VAL A 432 -4.94 15.78 10.42
C VAL A 432 -4.05 16.34 11.53
N GLU A 433 -3.77 15.60 12.59
CA GLU A 433 -2.84 16.04 13.65
C GLU A 433 -1.42 16.35 13.09
N VAL A 434 -0.96 15.56 12.08
CA VAL A 434 0.31 15.88 11.40
C VAL A 434 0.21 17.17 10.62
N TYR A 435 -0.90 17.41 9.89
CA TYR A 435 -1.10 18.67 9.16
C TYR A 435 -1.14 19.88 10.10
N GLU A 436 -1.91 19.82 11.17
CA GLU A 436 -2.02 20.88 12.17
C GLU A 436 -0.65 21.23 12.76
N ARG A 437 0.13 20.23 13.10
CA ARG A 437 1.47 20.41 13.70
C ARG A 437 2.44 21.15 12.77
N ILE A 438 2.36 20.94 11.45
CA ILE A 438 3.28 21.59 10.51
C ILE A 438 2.77 22.94 10.00
N THR A 439 1.50 23.26 10.24
CA THR A 439 0.88 24.54 9.86
C THR A 439 0.80 25.53 11.02
N ALA A 440 0.97 25.06 12.26
CA ALA A 440 1.07 25.92 13.46
C ALA A 440 2.41 26.67 13.50
#